data_9db75519c9feb509962301f48657e478
#
_entry.id   9db75519c9feb509962301f48657e478
#
_cell.length_a   1.000
_cell.length_b   1.000
_cell.length_c   1.000
_cell.angle_alpha   90.00
_cell.angle_beta   90.00
_cell.angle_gamma   90.00
#
_symmetry.space_group_name_H-M   'P 1'
#
loop_
_entity.id
_entity.type
_entity.pdbx_description
1 polymer ?
#
loop_
_entity_poly.entity_id
_entity_poly.type
_entity_poly.pdbx_seq_one_letter_code
_entity_poly.pdbx_strand_id
1 'polypeptide(L)'
;MPETAWPVLNSLALVPLWIWAAAAFAGVIGIMIVLYIILILFAPAPRPPRSSEKQYITVLADGAVSQPQPLPCWYDNHVALKEMARNKQIPPEEAYQITEAEVFMSLVVPAYNEQERMSGMLEEAVEYLEEQYGYKDTKNRSSGNGSLQASGQRGDPRRGWEIIIVSDGSKDKTVETALEFARTHQLNRPAPTPKGPWNKNMKPTNISPGTIRVVQLEQNRGKGGAVTHGMRHARGMYVAFADADGASKFSDLSKLVLSCERAKDAQGRAVGVGSRAHMVGTEAVVKRSILRNTLMRGFHLCIWLLTTRRTSLIRDTQCGFKLFTRPSLPYIIPYMHSEGWIFDVEMLMLAESADIPMVEVPIGWKEVLGSKLNVIKDSIGMAVGLAMLRICWGLGIYKKD
;
A
#
# COMPACT_ATOMS: atom_id res chain seq x y z
N MET A 1 -16.04 41.23 60.21
CA MET A 1 -16.54 41.93 59.01
C MET A 1 -15.65 41.63 57.88
N PRO A 2 -16.13 41.04 56.79
CA PRO A 2 -15.50 41.19 55.50
C PRO A 2 -16.58 41.58 54.45
N GLU A 3 -16.64 42.86 54.14
CA GLU A 3 -17.52 43.45 53.10
C GLU A 3 -16.76 43.94 51.91
N THR A 4 -15.74 43.26 51.41
CA THR A 4 -14.92 43.75 50.28
C THR A 4 -14.91 42.88 49.01
N ALA A 5 -15.74 41.83 48.95
CA ALA A 5 -15.79 40.93 47.79
C ALA A 5 -16.95 41.18 46.77
N TRP A 6 -17.88 42.10 47.06
CA TRP A 6 -19.12 42.24 46.31
C TRP A 6 -19.17 43.32 45.18
N PRO A 7 -18.31 44.32 45.13
CA PRO A 7 -18.44 45.35 44.06
C PRO A 7 -18.13 44.83 42.65
N VAL A 8 -17.25 43.84 42.48
CA VAL A 8 -16.86 43.29 41.19
C VAL A 8 -17.97 42.39 40.62
N LEU A 9 -18.69 41.64 41.46
CA LEU A 9 -19.79 40.80 41.02
C LEU A 9 -21.01 41.61 40.56
N ASN A 10 -21.29 42.73 41.25
CA ASN A 10 -22.38 43.63 40.84
C ASN A 10 -22.08 44.39 39.56
N SER A 11 -20.83 44.74 39.28
CA SER A 11 -20.45 45.37 37.96
C SER A 11 -20.56 44.40 36.81
N LEU A 12 -20.30 43.11 37.02
CA LEU A 12 -20.45 42.05 35.99
C LEU A 12 -21.95 41.81 35.64
N ALA A 13 -22.85 41.95 36.60
CA ALA A 13 -24.28 41.81 36.39
C ALA A 13 -24.93 42.94 35.57
N LEU A 14 -24.24 44.07 35.43
CA LEU A 14 -24.67 45.20 34.60
C LEU A 14 -24.27 45.10 33.13
N VAL A 15 -23.42 44.10 32.78
CA VAL A 15 -22.98 43.89 31.40
C VAL A 15 -24.12 43.22 30.60
N PRO A 16 -24.57 43.83 29.50
CA PRO A 16 -25.62 43.25 28.67
C PRO A 16 -25.29 41.81 28.21
N LEU A 17 -26.29 40.97 28.21
CA LEU A 17 -26.16 39.53 27.86
C LEU A 17 -25.49 39.29 26.48
N TRP A 18 -25.70 40.22 25.52
CA TRP A 18 -25.09 40.10 24.22
C TRP A 18 -23.57 40.27 24.24
N ILE A 19 -23.00 41.04 25.18
CA ILE A 19 -21.51 41.16 25.35
C ILE A 19 -20.95 39.84 25.86
N TRP A 20 -21.59 39.15 26.81
CA TRP A 20 -21.19 37.83 27.25
C TRP A 20 -21.32 36.78 26.13
N ALA A 21 -22.40 36.83 25.36
CA ALA A 21 -22.55 35.98 24.19
C ALA A 21 -21.48 36.23 23.15
N ALA A 22 -21.15 37.47 22.86
CA ALA A 22 -20.04 37.84 21.94
C ALA A 22 -18.69 37.40 22.45
N ALA A 23 -18.39 37.55 23.75
CA ALA A 23 -17.16 37.10 24.35
C ALA A 23 -17.03 35.56 24.33
N ALA A 24 -18.12 34.85 24.64
CA ALA A 24 -18.16 33.38 24.54
C ALA A 24 -17.96 32.91 23.09
N PHE A 25 -18.61 33.56 22.13
CA PHE A 25 -18.45 33.27 20.70
C PHE A 25 -17.02 33.51 20.22
N ALA A 26 -16.41 34.65 20.59
CA ALA A 26 -15.01 34.95 20.29
C ALA A 26 -14.05 33.94 20.95
N GLY A 27 -14.34 33.51 22.19
CA GLY A 27 -13.58 32.45 22.88
C GLY A 27 -13.64 31.11 22.14
N VAL A 28 -14.83 30.71 21.68
CA VAL A 28 -15.01 29.48 20.88
C VAL A 28 -14.22 29.57 19.56
N ILE A 29 -14.29 30.71 18.87
CA ILE A 29 -13.49 30.92 17.64
C ILE A 29 -12.00 30.84 17.94
N GLY A 30 -11.53 31.48 19.02
CA GLY A 30 -10.13 31.39 19.44
C GLY A 30 -9.67 29.96 19.70
N ILE A 31 -10.47 29.18 20.41
CA ILE A 31 -10.21 27.75 20.66
C ILE A 31 -10.16 26.98 19.32
N MET A 32 -11.12 27.21 18.43
CA MET A 32 -11.15 26.55 17.11
C MET A 32 -9.90 26.86 16.27
N ILE A 33 -9.44 28.13 16.29
CA ILE A 33 -8.21 28.54 15.58
C ILE A 33 -7.00 27.84 16.20
N VAL A 34 -6.89 27.77 17.52
CA VAL A 34 -5.78 27.10 18.19
C VAL A 34 -5.79 25.60 17.88
N LEU A 35 -6.95 24.95 17.93
CA LEU A 35 -7.08 23.54 17.55
C LEU A 35 -6.72 23.29 16.09
N TYR A 36 -7.11 24.19 15.19
CA TYR A 36 -6.77 24.11 13.77
C TYR A 36 -5.25 24.26 13.54
N ILE A 37 -4.60 25.18 14.24
CA ILE A 37 -3.14 25.35 14.18
C ILE A 37 -2.44 24.09 14.72
N ILE A 38 -2.91 23.56 15.85
CA ILE A 38 -2.37 22.30 16.40
C ILE A 38 -2.53 21.16 15.39
N LEU A 39 -3.68 21.04 14.73
CA LEU A 39 -3.89 20.02 13.70
C LEU A 39 -2.90 20.18 12.54
N ILE A 40 -2.65 21.39 12.05
CA ILE A 40 -1.66 21.63 10.98
C ILE A 40 -0.25 21.22 11.42
N LEU A 41 0.14 21.55 12.65
CA LEU A 41 1.47 21.23 13.16
C LEU A 41 1.69 19.72 13.40
N PHE A 42 0.64 18.99 13.76
CA PHE A 42 0.70 17.57 14.08
C PHE A 42 0.11 16.66 12.99
N ALA A 43 -0.40 17.22 11.90
CA ALA A 43 -0.90 16.44 10.77
C ALA A 43 0.22 15.55 10.19
N PRO A 44 0.01 14.24 10.07
CA PRO A 44 0.99 13.37 9.47
C PRO A 44 1.38 13.84 8.07
N ALA A 45 2.66 14.01 7.82
CA ALA A 45 3.20 14.30 6.50
C ALA A 45 4.24 13.22 6.16
N PRO A 46 4.14 12.59 4.98
CA PRO A 46 5.10 11.58 4.58
C PRO A 46 6.48 12.22 4.40
N ARG A 47 7.50 11.54 4.89
CA ARG A 47 8.87 12.00 4.73
C ARG A 47 9.30 11.90 3.26
N PRO A 48 9.96 12.91 2.69
CA PRO A 48 10.53 12.79 1.35
C PRO A 48 11.58 11.66 1.33
N PRO A 49 11.66 10.87 0.24
CA PRO A 49 12.68 9.84 0.12
C PRO A 49 14.06 10.46 0.01
N ARG A 50 15.05 9.85 0.65
CA ARG A 50 16.47 10.24 0.51
C ARG A 50 17.04 9.76 -0.81
N SER A 51 18.16 10.32 -1.25
CA SER A 51 18.78 9.93 -2.52
C SER A 51 19.20 8.47 -2.56
N SER A 52 19.66 7.91 -1.43
CA SER A 52 19.98 6.48 -1.26
C SER A 52 18.76 5.58 -1.38
N GLU A 53 17.58 6.05 -0.97
CA GLU A 53 16.32 5.31 -1.04
C GLU A 53 15.71 5.30 -2.46
N LYS A 54 16.19 6.15 -3.36
CA LYS A 54 15.85 6.16 -4.80
C LYS A 54 16.75 5.24 -5.64
N GLN A 55 17.39 4.29 -5.01
CA GLN A 55 18.28 3.31 -5.64
C GLN A 55 17.85 1.89 -5.27
N TYR A 56 18.20 0.93 -6.10
CA TYR A 56 17.99 -0.48 -5.84
C TYR A 56 19.26 -1.29 -6.10
N ILE A 57 19.35 -2.44 -5.48
CA ILE A 57 20.32 -3.47 -5.77
C ILE A 57 19.60 -4.71 -6.28
N THR A 58 20.27 -5.48 -7.12
CA THR A 58 19.75 -6.72 -7.71
C THR A 58 20.88 -7.70 -7.94
N VAL A 59 20.55 -8.92 -8.35
CA VAL A 59 21.53 -9.91 -8.74
C VAL A 59 21.73 -9.84 -10.27
N LEU A 60 22.99 -9.78 -10.69
CA LEU A 60 23.42 -9.76 -12.09
C LEU A 60 23.45 -11.16 -12.68
N ALA A 61 23.64 -11.26 -14.01
CA ALA A 61 23.64 -12.55 -14.72
C ALA A 61 24.74 -13.55 -14.26
N ASP A 62 25.83 -13.04 -13.73
CA ASP A 62 26.93 -13.81 -13.14
C ASP A 62 26.68 -14.24 -11.69
N GLY A 63 25.56 -13.80 -11.09
CA GLY A 63 25.23 -14.02 -9.69
C GLY A 63 25.82 -13.01 -8.72
N ALA A 64 26.57 -12.02 -9.19
CA ALA A 64 27.07 -10.94 -8.34
C ALA A 64 25.94 -9.96 -7.96
N VAL A 65 26.08 -9.32 -6.82
CA VAL A 65 25.19 -8.21 -6.43
C VAL A 65 25.60 -6.95 -7.19
N SER A 66 24.64 -6.28 -7.80
CA SER A 66 24.90 -5.03 -8.51
C SER A 66 25.36 -3.91 -7.59
N GLN A 67 26.08 -2.94 -8.12
CA GLN A 67 26.16 -1.63 -7.49
C GLN A 67 24.75 -1.01 -7.41
N PRO A 68 24.49 -0.09 -6.46
CA PRO A 68 23.25 0.66 -6.41
C PRO A 68 22.93 1.33 -7.76
N GLN A 69 21.74 1.08 -8.28
CA GLN A 69 21.26 1.60 -9.56
C GLN A 69 20.08 2.54 -9.34
N PRO A 70 19.90 3.59 -10.17
CA PRO A 70 18.75 4.48 -10.07
C PRO A 70 17.46 3.69 -10.24
N LEU A 71 16.52 3.90 -9.34
CA LEU A 71 15.21 3.27 -9.39
C LEU A 71 14.29 4.05 -10.34
N PRO A 72 13.71 3.44 -11.39
CA PRO A 72 12.74 4.12 -12.26
C PRO A 72 11.60 4.72 -11.42
N CYS A 73 11.20 5.95 -11.73
CA CYS A 73 10.21 6.67 -10.93
C CYS A 73 9.17 7.37 -11.82
N TRP A 74 7.99 6.76 -11.97
CA TRP A 74 6.88 7.42 -12.66
C TRP A 74 6.36 8.64 -11.87
N TYR A 75 6.53 8.61 -10.55
CA TYR A 75 6.05 9.67 -9.66
C TYR A 75 6.79 11.00 -9.88
N ASP A 76 8.12 10.97 -10.11
CA ASP A 76 8.88 12.19 -10.39
C ASP A 76 8.38 12.88 -11.69
N ASN A 77 8.04 12.08 -12.72
CA ASN A 77 7.41 12.58 -13.95
C ASN A 77 6.01 13.14 -13.68
N HIS A 78 5.21 12.47 -12.86
CA HIS A 78 3.88 12.96 -12.47
C HIS A 78 3.96 14.30 -11.75
N VAL A 79 4.93 14.50 -10.83
CA VAL A 79 5.15 15.77 -10.16
C VAL A 79 5.47 16.88 -11.15
N ALA A 80 6.34 16.60 -12.14
CA ALA A 80 6.67 17.56 -13.20
C ALA A 80 5.45 17.92 -14.04
N LEU A 81 4.64 16.95 -14.46
CA LEU A 81 3.39 17.19 -15.20
C LEU A 81 2.39 18.06 -14.40
N LYS A 82 2.26 17.81 -13.11
CA LYS A 82 1.41 18.64 -12.22
C LYS A 82 1.90 20.07 -12.14
N GLU A 83 3.20 20.29 -12.06
CA GLU A 83 3.76 21.63 -12.05
C GLU A 83 3.49 22.36 -13.38
N MET A 84 3.65 21.66 -14.51
CA MET A 84 3.30 22.20 -15.83
C MET A 84 1.80 22.55 -15.94
N ALA A 85 0.91 21.70 -15.43
CA ALA A 85 -0.53 21.97 -15.41
C ALA A 85 -0.87 23.19 -14.51
N ARG A 86 -0.23 23.29 -13.33
CA ARG A 86 -0.38 24.42 -12.42
C ARG A 86 0.07 25.74 -13.08
N ASN A 87 1.12 25.69 -13.88
CA ASN A 87 1.63 26.81 -14.65
C ASN A 87 0.86 27.06 -15.96
N LYS A 88 -0.26 26.34 -16.19
CA LYS A 88 -1.10 26.41 -17.39
C LYS A 88 -0.36 26.10 -18.70
N GLN A 89 0.70 25.32 -18.65
CA GLN A 89 1.46 24.86 -19.81
C GLN A 89 0.83 23.64 -20.49
N ILE A 90 0.08 22.85 -19.71
CA ILE A 90 -0.70 21.71 -20.19
C ILE A 90 -2.10 21.73 -19.53
N PRO A 91 -3.12 21.05 -20.12
CA PRO A 91 -4.42 20.86 -19.51
C PRO A 91 -4.31 20.11 -18.16
N PRO A 92 -5.15 20.41 -17.16
CA PRO A 92 -5.13 19.73 -15.86
C PRO A 92 -5.30 18.22 -15.95
N GLU A 93 -6.00 17.73 -16.97
CA GLU A 93 -6.24 16.28 -17.20
C GLU A 93 -4.96 15.54 -17.58
N GLU A 94 -4.04 16.20 -18.28
CA GLU A 94 -2.75 15.62 -18.66
C GLU A 94 -1.81 15.42 -17.47
N ALA A 95 -2.03 16.15 -16.38
CA ALA A 95 -1.25 15.95 -15.14
C ALA A 95 -1.40 14.57 -14.52
N TYR A 96 -2.47 13.84 -14.84
CA TYR A 96 -2.72 12.49 -14.35
C TYR A 96 -2.27 11.40 -15.33
N GLN A 97 -1.66 11.76 -16.45
CA GLN A 97 -1.06 10.79 -17.34
C GLN A 97 0.12 10.12 -16.65
N ILE A 98 0.23 8.81 -16.87
CA ILE A 98 1.33 8.01 -16.36
C ILE A 98 2.05 7.35 -17.54
N THR A 99 3.35 7.21 -17.45
CA THR A 99 4.16 6.52 -18.48
C THR A 99 3.61 5.13 -18.78
N GLU A 100 3.79 4.66 -19.99
CA GLU A 100 3.40 3.30 -20.39
C GLU A 100 4.04 2.24 -19.51
N ALA A 101 3.37 1.10 -19.39
CA ALA A 101 3.88 -0.03 -18.62
C ALA A 101 4.99 -0.74 -19.36
N GLU A 102 6.06 -1.10 -18.66
CA GLU A 102 7.18 -1.87 -19.22
C GLU A 102 7.01 -3.38 -19.02
N VAL A 103 6.23 -3.76 -18.00
CA VAL A 103 5.92 -5.16 -17.65
C VAL A 103 4.43 -5.27 -17.32
N PHE A 104 3.90 -6.49 -17.37
CA PHE A 104 2.49 -6.71 -17.03
C PHE A 104 2.23 -6.52 -15.53
N MET A 105 3.09 -7.09 -14.66
CA MET A 105 2.86 -7.10 -13.21
C MET A 105 4.06 -6.55 -12.44
N SER A 106 3.82 -5.60 -11.54
CA SER A 106 4.75 -5.25 -10.47
C SER A 106 4.19 -5.71 -9.12
N LEU A 107 4.98 -6.45 -8.38
CA LEU A 107 4.69 -6.84 -7.00
C LEU A 107 5.57 -6.03 -6.05
N VAL A 108 4.96 -5.25 -5.17
CA VAL A 108 5.63 -4.54 -4.08
C VAL A 108 5.53 -5.36 -2.80
N VAL A 109 6.65 -5.64 -2.18
CA VAL A 109 6.75 -6.43 -0.94
C VAL A 109 7.40 -5.56 0.14
N PRO A 110 6.60 -4.98 1.05
CA PRO A 110 7.16 -4.30 2.21
C PRO A 110 7.74 -5.32 3.18
N ALA A 111 9.00 -5.13 3.60
CA ALA A 111 9.70 -6.07 4.47
C ALA A 111 10.40 -5.35 5.62
N TYR A 112 10.10 -5.73 6.85
CA TYR A 112 10.77 -5.25 8.05
C TYR A 112 11.12 -6.42 8.96
N ASN A 113 12.41 -6.80 8.99
CA ASN A 113 12.93 -7.97 9.73
C ASN A 113 12.19 -9.26 9.35
N GLU A 114 12.18 -9.62 8.05
CA GLU A 114 11.43 -10.75 7.48
C GLU A 114 12.33 -11.90 7.01
N GLN A 115 13.57 -12.00 7.51
CA GLN A 115 14.54 -13.01 7.09
C GLN A 115 14.02 -14.46 7.15
N GLU A 116 13.12 -14.77 8.12
CA GLU A 116 12.65 -16.14 8.35
C GLU A 116 11.41 -16.50 7.51
N ARG A 117 10.61 -15.49 7.09
CA ARG A 117 9.29 -15.71 6.48
C ARG A 117 9.24 -15.42 5.00
N MET A 118 10.05 -14.44 4.55
CA MET A 118 9.96 -13.89 3.20
C MET A 118 10.24 -14.93 2.10
N SER A 119 11.17 -15.84 2.30
CA SER A 119 11.53 -16.84 1.27
C SER A 119 10.35 -17.70 0.84
N GLY A 120 9.49 -18.11 1.79
CA GLY A 120 8.30 -18.91 1.46
C GLY A 120 7.27 -18.15 0.62
N MET A 121 7.09 -16.87 0.90
CA MET A 121 6.23 -15.97 0.11
C MET A 121 6.81 -15.73 -1.29
N LEU A 122 8.10 -15.42 -1.36
CA LEU A 122 8.76 -15.18 -2.66
C LEU A 122 8.72 -16.39 -3.57
N GLU A 123 8.85 -17.60 -3.01
CA GLU A 123 8.77 -18.85 -3.77
C GLU A 123 7.40 -18.99 -4.45
N GLU A 124 6.30 -18.84 -3.69
CA GLU A 124 4.96 -18.90 -4.24
C GLU A 124 4.72 -17.79 -5.29
N ALA A 125 5.20 -16.58 -4.99
CA ALA A 125 5.05 -15.45 -5.88
C ALA A 125 5.80 -15.65 -7.20
N VAL A 126 7.06 -16.09 -7.15
CA VAL A 126 7.90 -16.30 -8.33
C VAL A 126 7.38 -17.44 -9.20
N GLU A 127 7.01 -18.59 -8.61
CA GLU A 127 6.42 -19.70 -9.37
C GLU A 127 5.17 -19.24 -10.12
N TYR A 128 4.27 -18.56 -9.42
CA TYR A 128 3.03 -18.05 -10.02
C TYR A 128 3.27 -17.00 -11.10
N LEU A 129 4.12 -16.00 -10.81
CA LEU A 129 4.39 -14.90 -11.74
C LEU A 129 5.09 -15.37 -13.00
N GLU A 130 6.05 -16.30 -12.88
CA GLU A 130 6.74 -16.86 -14.03
C GLU A 130 5.82 -17.75 -14.87
N GLU A 131 4.98 -18.57 -14.24
CA GLU A 131 4.02 -19.40 -14.96
C GLU A 131 3.00 -18.57 -15.74
N GLN A 132 2.45 -17.52 -15.14
CA GLN A 132 1.37 -16.72 -15.72
C GLN A 132 1.87 -15.62 -16.64
N TYR A 133 2.95 -14.92 -16.27
CA TYR A 133 3.40 -13.69 -16.93
C TYR A 133 4.84 -13.73 -17.43
N GLY A 134 5.59 -14.82 -17.20
CA GLY A 134 6.94 -15.01 -17.69
C GLY A 134 7.03 -14.98 -19.21
N TYR A 135 8.18 -14.56 -19.74
CA TYR A 135 8.47 -14.64 -21.17
C TYR A 135 8.72 -16.09 -21.56
N LYS A 136 7.84 -16.70 -22.33
CA LYS A 136 8.02 -18.08 -22.82
C LYS A 136 9.06 -18.06 -23.93
N ASP A 137 10.17 -18.75 -23.71
CA ASP A 137 11.18 -18.98 -24.75
C ASP A 137 10.56 -19.77 -25.92
N THR A 138 10.58 -19.18 -27.11
CA THR A 138 10.06 -19.80 -28.33
C THR A 138 10.92 -20.95 -28.86
N LYS A 139 12.07 -21.23 -28.24
CA LYS A 139 13.03 -22.25 -28.70
C LYS A 139 12.61 -23.70 -28.49
N ASN A 140 11.58 -24.01 -27.71
CA ASN A 140 11.16 -25.39 -27.41
C ASN A 140 9.78 -25.77 -28.02
N ARG A 141 9.42 -25.24 -29.19
CA ARG A 141 8.24 -25.67 -29.95
C ARG A 141 8.61 -26.38 -31.24
N SER A 142 9.19 -27.55 -31.12
CA SER A 142 9.09 -28.56 -32.20
C SER A 142 8.17 -29.67 -31.69
N SER A 143 7.03 -29.82 -32.35
CA SER A 143 6.04 -30.90 -32.22
C SER A 143 4.79 -30.60 -31.40
N GLY A 144 3.67 -30.45 -32.11
CA GLY A 144 2.30 -30.64 -31.55
C GLY A 144 1.27 -29.60 -32.00
N ASN A 145 0.45 -30.02 -32.97
CA ASN A 145 -0.82 -29.46 -33.48
C ASN A 145 -1.52 -28.32 -32.73
N GLY A 146 -1.73 -27.25 -33.47
CA GLY A 146 -2.97 -26.46 -33.59
C GLY A 146 -3.65 -25.92 -32.33
N SER A 147 -3.27 -24.74 -31.86
CA SER A 147 -4.19 -23.71 -31.40
C SER A 147 -3.43 -22.36 -31.33
N LEU A 148 -4.06 -21.30 -31.82
CA LEU A 148 -3.56 -19.93 -31.84
C LEU A 148 -3.19 -19.45 -30.44
N GLN A 149 -1.93 -19.60 -30.04
CA GLN A 149 -1.36 -18.92 -28.87
C GLN A 149 -0.27 -17.99 -29.37
N ALA A 150 -0.52 -16.69 -29.13
CA ALA A 150 0.43 -15.63 -29.44
C ALA A 150 1.79 -15.94 -28.83
N SER A 151 2.83 -15.98 -29.65
CA SER A 151 4.23 -16.08 -29.24
C SER A 151 4.61 -14.80 -28.50
N GLY A 152 4.78 -14.91 -27.16
CA GLY A 152 5.18 -13.77 -26.33
C GLY A 152 6.62 -13.34 -26.62
N GLN A 153 6.78 -12.43 -27.56
CA GLN A 153 8.05 -11.71 -27.76
C GLN A 153 8.24 -10.67 -26.64
N ARG A 154 9.50 -10.31 -26.32
CA ARG A 154 9.80 -9.12 -25.53
C ARG A 154 9.10 -7.92 -26.19
N GLY A 155 8.15 -7.30 -25.48
CA GLY A 155 7.27 -6.26 -26.01
C GLY A 155 5.78 -6.60 -26.02
N ASP A 156 5.38 -7.84 -25.68
CA ASP A 156 3.96 -8.14 -25.42
C ASP A 156 3.54 -7.46 -24.11
N PRO A 157 2.61 -6.49 -24.12
CA PRO A 157 2.16 -5.77 -22.93
C PRO A 157 1.50 -6.67 -21.87
N ARG A 158 1.24 -7.94 -22.18
CA ARG A 158 0.68 -8.93 -21.26
C ARG A 158 1.75 -9.82 -20.61
N ARG A 159 3.04 -9.52 -20.81
CA ARG A 159 4.15 -10.33 -20.32
C ARG A 159 5.14 -9.50 -19.53
N GLY A 160 5.94 -10.21 -18.77
CA GLY A 160 6.93 -9.62 -17.89
C GLY A 160 6.38 -9.28 -16.51
N TRP A 161 7.23 -9.42 -15.55
CA TRP A 161 6.92 -9.11 -14.16
C TRP A 161 8.18 -8.64 -13.42
N GLU A 162 7.97 -7.96 -12.31
CA GLU A 162 9.03 -7.58 -11.38
C GLU A 162 8.55 -7.70 -9.94
N ILE A 163 9.49 -7.93 -9.02
CA ILE A 163 9.27 -7.81 -7.58
C ILE A 163 10.15 -6.69 -7.05
N ILE A 164 9.53 -5.74 -6.34
CA ILE A 164 10.19 -4.64 -5.65
C ILE A 164 10.08 -4.91 -4.15
N ILE A 165 11.15 -5.44 -3.55
CA ILE A 165 11.24 -5.68 -2.11
C ILE A 165 11.72 -4.37 -1.46
N VAL A 166 10.90 -3.78 -0.60
CA VAL A 166 11.23 -2.55 0.12
C VAL A 166 11.57 -2.92 1.56
N SER A 167 12.86 -2.98 1.87
CA SER A 167 13.36 -3.18 3.24
C SER A 167 13.20 -1.89 4.04
N ASP A 168 12.27 -1.89 4.96
CA ASP A 168 11.87 -0.71 5.76
C ASP A 168 12.77 -0.52 6.99
N GLY A 169 14.06 -0.28 6.76
CA GLY A 169 15.04 -0.13 7.83
C GLY A 169 15.26 -1.42 8.62
N SER A 170 15.25 -2.59 7.97
CA SER A 170 15.49 -3.90 8.60
C SER A 170 16.87 -3.95 9.26
N LYS A 171 16.95 -4.63 10.41
CA LYS A 171 18.18 -4.80 11.21
C LYS A 171 18.68 -6.26 11.20
N ASP A 172 17.91 -7.15 10.58
CA ASP A 172 18.25 -8.56 10.39
C ASP A 172 18.77 -8.79 8.95
N LYS A 173 18.88 -10.02 8.53
CA LYS A 173 19.37 -10.42 7.21
C LYS A 173 18.28 -10.40 6.12
N THR A 174 17.26 -9.55 6.24
CA THR A 174 16.17 -9.46 5.25
C THR A 174 16.68 -9.17 3.84
N VAL A 175 17.61 -8.23 3.70
CA VAL A 175 18.18 -7.83 2.40
C VAL A 175 19.01 -8.96 1.79
N GLU A 176 19.88 -9.56 2.59
CA GLU A 176 20.71 -10.69 2.17
C GLU A 176 19.86 -11.89 1.77
N THR A 177 18.78 -12.17 2.53
CA THR A 177 17.82 -13.24 2.21
C THR A 177 17.14 -13.00 0.85
N ALA A 178 16.74 -11.77 0.56
CA ALA A 178 16.14 -11.42 -0.72
C ALA A 178 17.11 -11.61 -1.90
N LEU A 179 18.36 -11.18 -1.73
CA LEU A 179 19.38 -11.29 -2.78
C LEU A 179 19.82 -12.74 -2.97
N GLU A 180 19.96 -13.53 -1.91
CA GLU A 180 20.30 -14.94 -2.03
C GLU A 180 19.15 -15.75 -2.66
N PHE A 181 17.91 -15.41 -2.35
CA PHE A 181 16.75 -15.96 -3.04
C PHE A 181 16.82 -15.67 -4.56
N ALA A 182 17.03 -14.41 -4.93
CA ALA A 182 17.17 -14.01 -6.33
C ALA A 182 18.31 -14.74 -7.04
N ARG A 183 19.48 -14.86 -6.38
CA ARG A 183 20.66 -15.58 -6.90
C ARG A 183 20.38 -17.05 -7.14
N THR A 184 19.73 -17.72 -6.19
CA THR A 184 19.41 -19.15 -6.25
C THR A 184 18.51 -19.45 -7.46
N HIS A 185 17.45 -18.68 -7.65
CA HIS A 185 16.51 -18.86 -8.74
C HIS A 185 17.09 -18.44 -10.10
N GLN A 186 17.89 -17.38 -10.14
CA GLN A 186 18.51 -16.90 -11.37
C GLN A 186 19.59 -17.87 -11.89
N LEU A 187 20.37 -18.48 -11.01
CA LEU A 187 21.42 -19.43 -11.36
C LEU A 187 20.95 -20.90 -11.40
N ASN A 188 19.64 -21.10 -11.24
CA ASN A 188 19.00 -22.42 -11.19
C ASN A 188 19.71 -23.39 -10.19
N ARG A 189 20.06 -22.87 -9.02
CA ARG A 189 20.70 -23.65 -7.95
C ARG A 189 19.65 -24.43 -7.17
N PRO A 190 20.00 -25.63 -6.60
CA PRO A 190 19.12 -26.32 -5.67
C PRO A 190 18.77 -25.38 -4.51
N ALA A 191 17.50 -25.05 -4.36
CA ALA A 191 17.01 -24.26 -3.23
C ALA A 191 16.68 -25.20 -2.05
N PRO A 192 16.99 -24.82 -0.80
CA PRO A 192 16.38 -25.47 0.35
C PRO A 192 14.86 -25.28 0.24
N THR A 193 14.08 -26.34 0.48
CA THR A 193 12.62 -26.29 0.39
C THR A 193 12.09 -25.23 1.37
N PRO A 194 11.57 -24.09 0.91
CA PRO A 194 11.10 -23.05 1.81
C PRO A 194 9.82 -23.49 2.52
N LYS A 195 9.74 -23.17 3.79
CA LYS A 195 8.57 -23.47 4.62
C LYS A 195 7.57 -22.32 4.53
N GLY A 196 6.70 -22.36 3.53
CA GLY A 196 5.56 -21.44 3.44
C GLY A 196 4.23 -22.17 3.64
N PRO A 197 3.16 -21.47 4.05
CA PRO A 197 1.86 -22.10 4.31
C PRO A 197 1.21 -22.73 3.08
N TRP A 198 1.64 -22.34 1.87
CA TRP A 198 1.05 -22.77 0.59
C TRP A 198 1.98 -23.65 -0.24
N ASN A 199 3.25 -23.78 0.16
CA ASN A 199 4.31 -24.48 -0.60
C ASN A 199 4.26 -25.98 -0.34
N LYS A 200 3.59 -26.76 -1.17
CA LYS A 200 3.54 -28.22 -1.00
C LYS A 200 4.33 -29.01 -2.03
N ASN A 201 4.52 -28.53 -3.25
CA ASN A 201 5.23 -29.25 -4.32
C ASN A 201 5.76 -28.22 -5.35
N MET A 202 6.71 -27.39 -4.97
CA MET A 202 7.21 -26.33 -5.84
C MET A 202 8.25 -26.86 -6.83
N LYS A 203 8.17 -26.36 -8.05
CA LYS A 203 9.15 -26.64 -9.10
C LYS A 203 10.27 -25.59 -9.07
N PRO A 204 11.52 -25.97 -9.33
CA PRO A 204 12.56 -24.98 -9.53
C PRO A 204 12.14 -23.97 -10.61
N THR A 205 12.10 -22.71 -10.27
CA THR A 205 11.69 -21.62 -11.19
C THR A 205 12.91 -20.81 -11.54
N ASN A 206 13.25 -20.71 -12.82
CA ASN A 206 14.33 -19.85 -13.29
C ASN A 206 13.79 -18.46 -13.57
N ILE A 207 14.48 -17.43 -13.07
CA ILE A 207 14.11 -16.02 -13.26
C ILE A 207 15.17 -15.25 -14.02
N SER A 208 14.76 -14.22 -14.74
CA SER A 208 15.68 -13.34 -15.45
C SER A 208 16.41 -12.39 -14.50
N PRO A 209 17.68 -12.03 -14.79
CA PRO A 209 18.42 -11.03 -14.03
C PRO A 209 17.66 -9.69 -13.93
N GLY A 210 17.69 -9.05 -12.76
CA GLY A 210 17.05 -7.76 -12.54
C GLY A 210 15.53 -7.80 -12.32
N THR A 211 14.92 -8.99 -12.30
CA THR A 211 13.49 -9.17 -12.04
C THR A 211 13.15 -8.87 -10.57
N ILE A 212 14.03 -9.26 -9.65
CA ILE A 212 13.91 -8.94 -8.22
C ILE A 212 14.82 -7.75 -7.92
N ARG A 213 14.23 -6.69 -7.38
CA ARG A 213 14.88 -5.43 -6.99
C ARG A 213 14.72 -5.21 -5.52
N VAL A 214 15.80 -4.93 -4.82
CA VAL A 214 15.78 -4.66 -3.39
C VAL A 214 16.08 -3.20 -3.15
N VAL A 215 15.16 -2.51 -2.50
CA VAL A 215 15.26 -1.11 -2.09
C VAL A 215 15.43 -1.06 -0.58
N GLN A 216 16.34 -0.25 -0.09
CA GLN A 216 16.63 -0.12 1.32
C GLN A 216 16.25 1.28 1.80
N LEU A 217 15.31 1.37 2.73
CA LEU A 217 15.02 2.61 3.45
C LEU A 217 15.99 2.75 4.62
N GLU A 218 16.56 3.93 4.81
CA GLU A 218 17.53 4.17 5.88
C GLU A 218 16.92 4.10 7.28
N GLN A 219 15.63 4.40 7.37
CA GLN A 219 14.88 4.38 8.62
C GLN A 219 13.52 3.71 8.39
N ASN A 220 13.02 3.04 9.42
CA ASN A 220 11.67 2.49 9.38
C ASN A 220 10.65 3.62 9.20
N ARG A 221 9.84 3.52 8.15
CA ARG A 221 8.76 4.44 7.79
C ARG A 221 7.39 3.85 8.06
N GLY A 222 7.34 2.59 8.46
CA GLY A 222 6.12 1.82 8.58
C GLY A 222 5.65 1.23 7.26
N LYS A 223 4.74 0.26 7.36
CA LYS A 223 4.25 -0.51 6.21
C LYS A 223 3.71 0.37 5.09
N GLY A 224 2.93 1.40 5.42
CA GLY A 224 2.39 2.35 4.44
C GLY A 224 3.47 3.13 3.71
N GLY A 225 4.51 3.57 4.43
CA GLY A 225 5.65 4.25 3.84
C GLY A 225 6.41 3.37 2.87
N ALA A 226 6.67 2.10 3.24
CA ALA A 226 7.36 1.14 2.39
C ALA A 226 6.54 0.79 1.13
N VAL A 227 5.24 0.52 1.26
CA VAL A 227 4.35 0.24 0.13
C VAL A 227 4.26 1.44 -0.81
N THR A 228 3.99 2.63 -0.28
CA THR A 228 3.89 3.86 -1.09
C THR A 228 5.19 4.14 -1.83
N HIS A 229 6.34 3.94 -1.17
CA HIS A 229 7.65 4.10 -1.81
C HIS A 229 7.82 3.11 -2.97
N GLY A 230 7.59 1.82 -2.76
CA GLY A 230 7.68 0.81 -3.82
C GLY A 230 6.74 1.08 -5.00
N MET A 231 5.49 1.50 -4.73
CA MET A 231 4.51 1.80 -5.77
C MET A 231 4.87 3.02 -6.63
N ARG A 232 5.64 4.00 -6.11
CA ARG A 232 6.18 5.13 -6.88
C ARG A 232 7.14 4.69 -8.00
N HIS A 233 7.69 3.50 -7.87
CA HIS A 233 8.73 2.96 -8.74
C HIS A 233 8.27 1.77 -9.58
N ALA A 234 7.01 1.36 -9.43
CA ALA A 234 6.44 0.23 -10.15
C ALA A 234 6.27 0.55 -11.66
N ARG A 235 6.64 -0.42 -12.51
CA ARG A 235 6.59 -0.29 -13.98
C ARG A 235 5.45 -1.09 -14.61
N GLY A 236 4.73 -1.87 -13.80
CA GLY A 236 3.68 -2.77 -14.26
C GLY A 236 2.41 -2.09 -14.75
N MET A 237 1.72 -2.74 -15.69
CA MET A 237 0.34 -2.43 -16.05
C MET A 237 -0.60 -2.63 -14.86
N TYR A 238 -0.30 -3.65 -14.06
CA TYR A 238 -0.90 -3.91 -12.76
C TYR A 238 0.16 -3.78 -11.68
N VAL A 239 -0.20 -3.15 -10.58
CA VAL A 239 0.68 -3.01 -9.42
C VAL A 239 -0.01 -3.60 -8.21
N ALA A 240 0.53 -4.70 -7.70
CA ALA A 240 0.07 -5.32 -6.49
C ALA A 240 1.03 -5.04 -5.33
N PHE A 241 0.53 -5.04 -4.11
CA PHE A 241 1.38 -5.28 -2.96
C PHE A 241 0.89 -6.49 -2.17
N ALA A 242 1.83 -7.21 -1.57
CA ALA A 242 1.55 -8.35 -0.72
C ALA A 242 2.48 -8.37 0.50
N ASP A 243 1.97 -8.88 1.63
CA ASP A 243 2.75 -9.03 2.85
C ASP A 243 3.88 -10.06 2.67
N ALA A 244 5.05 -9.77 3.24
CA ALA A 244 6.23 -10.62 3.13
C ALA A 244 6.12 -11.95 3.88
N ASP A 245 5.09 -12.16 4.70
CA ASP A 245 4.90 -13.35 5.53
C ASP A 245 4.24 -14.54 4.81
N GLY A 246 3.69 -14.31 3.60
CA GLY A 246 3.04 -15.36 2.81
C GLY A 246 1.69 -15.82 3.36
N ALA A 247 1.07 -15.08 4.26
CA ALA A 247 -0.23 -15.43 4.82
C ALA A 247 -1.34 -15.51 3.76
N SER A 248 -1.33 -14.58 2.80
CA SER A 248 -2.27 -14.55 1.67
C SER A 248 -1.86 -15.55 0.59
N LYS A 249 -2.80 -16.32 0.05
CA LYS A 249 -2.55 -17.24 -1.06
C LYS A 249 -2.25 -16.45 -2.33
N PHE A 250 -0.99 -16.47 -2.78
CA PHE A 250 -0.54 -15.61 -3.88
C PHE A 250 -1.22 -15.93 -5.21
N SER A 251 -1.54 -17.20 -5.50
CA SER A 251 -2.24 -17.59 -6.73
C SER A 251 -3.64 -16.98 -6.88
N ASP A 252 -4.23 -16.42 -5.82
CA ASP A 252 -5.47 -15.65 -5.90
C ASP A 252 -5.29 -14.28 -6.57
N LEU A 253 -4.06 -13.90 -6.93
CA LEU A 253 -3.77 -12.72 -7.76
C LEU A 253 -4.56 -12.74 -9.07
N SER A 254 -4.77 -13.92 -9.68
CA SER A 254 -5.60 -14.06 -10.88
C SER A 254 -7.02 -13.57 -10.68
N LYS A 255 -7.60 -13.84 -9.50
CA LYS A 255 -8.97 -13.39 -9.18
C LYS A 255 -9.01 -11.85 -9.07
N LEU A 256 -7.98 -11.24 -8.45
CA LEU A 256 -7.85 -9.79 -8.36
C LEU A 256 -7.73 -9.16 -9.74
N VAL A 257 -6.84 -9.68 -10.60
CA VAL A 257 -6.68 -9.20 -11.97
C VAL A 257 -7.99 -9.28 -12.75
N LEU A 258 -8.64 -10.46 -12.74
CA LEU A 258 -9.91 -10.66 -13.45
C LEU A 258 -11.03 -9.74 -12.95
N SER A 259 -11.10 -9.53 -11.63
CA SER A 259 -12.10 -8.66 -11.04
C SER A 259 -11.84 -7.18 -11.38
N CYS A 260 -10.58 -6.74 -11.38
CA CYS A 260 -10.22 -5.40 -11.84
C CYS A 260 -10.53 -5.21 -13.32
N GLU A 261 -10.20 -6.20 -14.19
CA GLU A 261 -10.52 -6.15 -15.62
C GLU A 261 -12.01 -5.91 -15.89
N ARG A 262 -12.87 -6.57 -15.13
CA ARG A 262 -14.33 -6.43 -15.26
C ARG A 262 -14.88 -5.11 -14.70
N ALA A 263 -14.17 -4.54 -13.74
CA ALA A 263 -14.63 -3.34 -13.03
C ALA A 263 -14.02 -2.04 -13.56
N LYS A 264 -13.03 -2.10 -14.44
CA LYS A 264 -12.38 -0.91 -15.01
C LYS A 264 -13.38 0.11 -15.51
N ASP A 265 -13.16 1.37 -15.15
CA ASP A 265 -13.87 2.49 -15.75
C ASP A 265 -13.37 2.81 -17.17
N ALA A 266 -13.93 3.84 -17.79
CA ALA A 266 -13.57 4.27 -19.14
C ALA A 266 -12.09 4.71 -19.27
N GLN A 267 -11.45 5.09 -18.15
CA GLN A 267 -10.03 5.44 -18.08
C GLN A 267 -9.13 4.25 -17.75
N GLY A 268 -9.68 3.05 -17.64
CA GLY A 268 -8.95 1.83 -17.31
C GLY A 268 -8.55 1.74 -15.84
N ARG A 269 -9.19 2.50 -14.93
CA ARG A 269 -8.88 2.55 -13.51
C ARG A 269 -9.72 1.53 -12.73
N ALA A 270 -9.08 0.79 -11.83
CA ALA A 270 -9.75 -0.09 -10.87
C ALA A 270 -8.81 -0.43 -9.71
N VAL A 271 -9.38 -0.78 -8.56
CA VAL A 271 -8.67 -1.30 -7.39
C VAL A 271 -9.30 -2.60 -6.94
N GLY A 272 -8.50 -3.66 -6.85
CA GLY A 272 -8.88 -4.97 -6.30
C GLY A 272 -8.39 -5.11 -4.86
N VAL A 273 -9.30 -5.45 -3.96
CA VAL A 273 -9.02 -5.63 -2.53
C VAL A 273 -9.21 -7.10 -2.18
N GLY A 274 -8.14 -7.78 -1.80
CA GLY A 274 -8.24 -9.12 -1.23
C GLY A 274 -9.03 -9.09 0.08
N SER A 275 -9.84 -10.11 0.34
CA SER A 275 -10.70 -10.15 1.52
C SER A 275 -10.70 -11.51 2.19
N ARG A 276 -10.54 -11.49 3.51
CA ARG A 276 -10.66 -12.64 4.42
C ARG A 276 -12.02 -12.70 5.09
N ALA A 277 -12.94 -11.78 4.77
CA ALA A 277 -14.22 -11.62 5.46
C ALA A 277 -15.08 -12.90 5.44
N HIS A 278 -14.99 -13.71 4.35
CA HIS A 278 -15.68 -15.00 4.23
C HIS A 278 -15.15 -16.08 5.17
N MET A 279 -13.95 -15.90 5.73
CA MET A 279 -13.31 -16.86 6.65
C MET A 279 -13.63 -16.58 8.12
N VAL A 280 -14.29 -15.47 8.43
CA VAL A 280 -14.68 -15.12 9.80
C VAL A 280 -15.66 -16.18 10.32
N GLY A 281 -15.28 -16.88 11.41
CA GLY A 281 -16.05 -17.97 12.01
C GLY A 281 -15.64 -19.36 11.53
N THR A 282 -14.66 -19.52 10.62
CA THR A 282 -14.10 -20.82 10.24
C THR A 282 -12.89 -21.19 11.13
N GLU A 283 -12.52 -22.48 11.17
CA GLU A 283 -11.34 -22.96 11.90
C GLU A 283 -10.01 -22.36 11.41
N ALA A 284 -9.97 -21.84 10.20
CA ALA A 284 -8.81 -21.18 9.63
C ALA A 284 -8.45 -19.86 10.34
N VAL A 285 -9.40 -19.28 11.08
CA VAL A 285 -9.21 -18.12 11.94
C VAL A 285 -9.20 -18.62 13.38
N VAL A 286 -8.02 -19.01 13.86
CA VAL A 286 -7.77 -19.52 15.21
C VAL A 286 -8.51 -18.72 16.28
N LYS A 287 -8.92 -19.42 17.37
CA LYS A 287 -9.57 -18.91 18.60
C LYS A 287 -9.00 -17.54 19.01
N ARG A 288 -9.53 -16.49 18.39
CA ARG A 288 -9.17 -15.11 18.72
C ARG A 288 -9.69 -14.79 20.11
N SER A 289 -8.87 -14.15 20.94
CA SER A 289 -9.33 -13.69 22.25
C SER A 289 -10.57 -12.77 22.10
N ILE A 290 -11.47 -12.79 23.08
CA ILE A 290 -12.65 -11.93 23.13
C ILE A 290 -12.24 -10.46 22.93
N LEU A 291 -11.12 -10.04 23.53
CA LEU A 291 -10.56 -8.70 23.40
C LEU A 291 -10.26 -8.35 21.93
N ARG A 292 -9.60 -9.24 21.18
CA ARG A 292 -9.28 -9.01 19.76
C ARG A 292 -10.54 -8.87 18.90
N ASN A 293 -11.58 -9.66 19.19
CA ASN A 293 -12.86 -9.57 18.49
C ASN A 293 -13.59 -8.25 18.81
N THR A 294 -13.54 -7.79 20.06
CA THR A 294 -14.15 -6.51 20.47
C THR A 294 -13.44 -5.33 19.83
N LEU A 295 -12.10 -5.33 19.84
CA LEU A 295 -11.30 -4.29 19.16
C LEU A 295 -11.55 -4.27 17.64
N MET A 296 -11.66 -5.43 17.02
CA MET A 296 -11.98 -5.54 15.61
C MET A 296 -13.36 -4.95 15.28
N ARG A 297 -14.40 -5.26 16.08
CA ARG A 297 -15.75 -4.68 15.92
C ARG A 297 -15.74 -3.17 16.13
N GLY A 298 -15.04 -2.70 17.17
CA GLY A 298 -14.86 -1.27 17.44
C GLY A 298 -14.17 -0.56 16.27
N PHE A 299 -13.14 -1.15 15.71
CA PHE A 299 -12.46 -0.58 14.55
C PHE A 299 -13.34 -0.56 13.29
N HIS A 300 -14.14 -1.60 13.04
CA HIS A 300 -15.14 -1.58 11.96
C HIS A 300 -16.17 -0.47 12.14
N LEU A 301 -16.61 -0.22 13.37
CA LEU A 301 -17.49 0.92 13.68
C LEU A 301 -16.79 2.26 13.37
N CYS A 302 -15.50 2.41 13.72
CA CYS A 302 -14.72 3.59 13.37
C CYS A 302 -14.62 3.76 11.85
N ILE A 303 -14.36 2.68 11.10
CA ILE A 303 -14.35 2.71 9.63
C ILE A 303 -15.70 3.20 9.13
N TRP A 304 -16.81 2.61 9.58
CA TRP A 304 -18.15 2.98 9.14
C TRP A 304 -18.49 4.46 9.42
N LEU A 305 -18.08 4.98 10.58
CA LEU A 305 -18.35 6.37 10.99
C LEU A 305 -17.43 7.38 10.28
N LEU A 306 -16.15 7.03 10.08
CA LEU A 306 -15.11 7.98 9.72
C LEU A 306 -14.67 7.85 8.25
N THR A 307 -15.05 6.79 7.53
CA THR A 307 -14.73 6.65 6.10
C THR A 307 -15.90 7.05 5.21
N THR A 308 -15.63 7.11 3.93
CA THR A 308 -16.58 7.39 2.88
C THR A 308 -17.45 6.16 2.59
N ARG A 309 -18.60 6.37 1.93
CA ARG A 309 -19.65 5.34 1.78
C ARG A 309 -19.15 4.07 1.09
N ARG A 310 -18.40 4.17 -0.02
CA ARG A 310 -17.92 3.00 -0.76
C ARG A 310 -16.83 2.25 0.02
N THR A 311 -15.93 2.99 0.67
CA THR A 311 -14.88 2.41 1.52
C THR A 311 -15.47 1.66 2.71
N SER A 312 -16.52 2.18 3.34
CA SER A 312 -17.19 1.53 4.47
C SER A 312 -17.92 0.22 4.11
N LEU A 313 -18.22 0.00 2.84
CA LEU A 313 -18.83 -1.24 2.34
C LEU A 313 -17.81 -2.38 2.16
N ILE A 314 -16.52 -2.07 2.08
CA ILE A 314 -15.45 -3.06 2.00
C ILE A 314 -15.27 -3.71 3.37
N ARG A 315 -15.47 -5.01 3.46
CA ARG A 315 -15.45 -5.76 4.72
C ARG A 315 -14.05 -5.97 5.28
N ASP A 316 -13.05 -6.07 4.39
CA ASP A 316 -11.64 -6.29 4.78
C ASP A 316 -10.73 -5.22 4.18
N THR A 317 -10.84 -3.99 4.69
CA THR A 317 -10.05 -2.85 4.23
C THR A 317 -8.54 -3.01 4.51
N GLN A 318 -8.17 -3.84 5.49
CA GLN A 318 -6.79 -4.01 5.96
C GLN A 318 -6.12 -5.30 5.45
N CYS A 319 -6.69 -5.96 4.44
CA CYS A 319 -6.01 -7.08 3.82
C CYS A 319 -4.73 -6.61 3.12
N GLY A 320 -3.60 -7.21 3.47
CA GLY A 320 -2.29 -6.91 2.89
C GLY A 320 -2.08 -7.50 1.49
N PHE A 321 -3.14 -7.65 0.71
CA PHE A 321 -3.09 -8.11 -0.68
C PHE A 321 -4.06 -7.29 -1.53
N LYS A 322 -3.53 -6.28 -2.22
CA LYS A 322 -4.32 -5.37 -3.08
C LYS A 322 -3.67 -5.21 -4.44
N LEU A 323 -4.49 -4.96 -5.44
CA LEU A 323 -4.11 -4.76 -6.83
C LEU A 323 -4.65 -3.42 -7.34
N PHE A 324 -3.82 -2.69 -8.04
CA PHE A 324 -4.14 -1.41 -8.67
C PHE A 324 -3.83 -1.49 -10.16
N THR A 325 -4.73 -0.98 -10.99
CA THR A 325 -4.37 -0.72 -12.38
C THR A 325 -3.44 0.50 -12.44
N ARG A 326 -2.51 0.50 -13.39
CA ARG A 326 -1.52 1.60 -13.54
C ARG A 326 -2.17 2.99 -13.61
N PRO A 327 -3.27 3.21 -14.38
CA PRO A 327 -3.95 4.51 -14.43
C PRO A 327 -4.57 4.97 -13.11
N SER A 328 -4.73 4.08 -12.12
CA SER A 328 -5.24 4.45 -10.78
C SER A 328 -4.17 5.12 -9.90
N LEU A 329 -2.89 4.85 -10.14
CA LEU A 329 -1.78 5.26 -9.26
C LEU A 329 -1.65 6.78 -9.10
N PRO A 330 -1.76 7.61 -10.16
CA PRO A 330 -1.64 9.07 -10.05
C PRO A 330 -2.71 9.73 -9.17
N TYR A 331 -3.82 9.05 -8.93
CA TYR A 331 -4.93 9.55 -8.10
C TYR A 331 -4.81 9.13 -6.64
N ILE A 332 -3.93 8.20 -6.32
CA ILE A 332 -3.82 7.60 -4.99
C ILE A 332 -2.45 7.88 -4.38
N ILE A 333 -1.39 7.42 -5.02
CA ILE A 333 -0.04 7.40 -4.45
C ILE A 333 0.54 8.79 -4.12
N PRO A 334 0.32 9.84 -4.94
CA PRO A 334 0.80 11.19 -4.63
C PRO A 334 0.18 11.81 -3.37
N TYR A 335 -1.00 11.33 -2.99
CA TYR A 335 -1.82 11.91 -1.92
C TYR A 335 -1.83 11.08 -0.63
N MET A 336 -0.98 10.07 -0.55
CA MET A 336 -0.81 9.26 0.65
C MET A 336 -0.08 10.05 1.74
N HIS A 337 -0.65 10.11 2.94
CA HIS A 337 -0.10 10.78 4.11
C HIS A 337 0.28 9.80 5.22
N SER A 338 -0.42 8.66 5.31
CA SER A 338 -0.18 7.68 6.36
C SER A 338 0.96 6.72 5.99
N GLU A 339 2.03 6.74 6.77
CA GLU A 339 3.12 5.76 6.68
C GLU A 339 2.87 4.52 7.56
N GLY A 340 1.96 4.59 8.55
CA GLY A 340 1.61 3.51 9.47
C GLY A 340 0.53 2.56 8.94
N TRP A 341 -0.09 1.79 9.83
CA TRP A 341 -1.04 0.72 9.52
C TRP A 341 -2.36 1.19 8.87
N ILE A 342 -2.73 2.47 9.02
CA ILE A 342 -3.99 2.99 8.46
C ILE A 342 -3.91 3.32 6.97
N PHE A 343 -2.72 3.24 6.36
CA PHE A 343 -2.49 3.52 4.94
C PHE A 343 -3.44 2.74 4.01
N ASP A 344 -3.78 1.51 4.38
CA ASP A 344 -4.70 0.65 3.64
C ASP A 344 -6.07 1.29 3.44
N VAL A 345 -6.59 1.94 4.49
CA VAL A 345 -7.87 2.65 4.45
C VAL A 345 -7.74 3.96 3.68
N GLU A 346 -6.62 4.69 3.85
CA GLU A 346 -6.36 5.92 3.11
C GLU A 346 -6.32 5.68 1.60
N MET A 347 -5.67 4.61 1.13
CA MET A 347 -5.67 4.24 -0.29
C MET A 347 -7.09 4.09 -0.86
N LEU A 348 -7.98 3.44 -0.09
CA LEU A 348 -9.36 3.22 -0.52
C LEU A 348 -10.18 4.50 -0.50
N MET A 349 -10.01 5.36 0.52
CA MET A 349 -10.64 6.69 0.57
C MET A 349 -10.20 7.58 -0.59
N LEU A 350 -8.93 7.53 -0.97
CA LEU A 350 -8.39 8.25 -2.11
C LEU A 350 -8.93 7.71 -3.44
N ALA A 351 -9.02 6.39 -3.59
CA ALA A 351 -9.64 5.75 -4.75
C ALA A 351 -11.11 6.17 -4.89
N GLU A 352 -11.90 6.10 -3.80
CA GLU A 352 -13.30 6.54 -3.79
C GLU A 352 -13.43 8.02 -4.15
N SER A 353 -12.58 8.88 -3.60
CA SER A 353 -12.63 10.32 -3.88
C SER A 353 -12.25 10.71 -5.32
N ALA A 354 -11.63 9.78 -6.06
CA ALA A 354 -11.33 9.87 -7.48
C ALA A 354 -12.34 9.10 -8.35
N ASP A 355 -13.43 8.61 -7.76
CA ASP A 355 -14.44 7.77 -8.41
C ASP A 355 -13.90 6.50 -9.08
N ILE A 356 -12.76 5.98 -8.58
CA ILE A 356 -12.18 4.74 -9.07
C ILE A 356 -13.00 3.55 -8.56
N PRO A 357 -13.40 2.60 -9.44
CA PRO A 357 -14.08 1.40 -9.01
C PRO A 357 -13.21 0.53 -8.09
N MET A 358 -13.81 0.07 -7.00
CA MET A 358 -13.17 -0.82 -6.03
C MET A 358 -13.95 -2.12 -5.95
N VAL A 359 -13.26 -3.26 -6.01
CA VAL A 359 -13.86 -4.60 -5.93
C VAL A 359 -13.22 -5.41 -4.82
N GLU A 360 -14.05 -5.98 -3.95
CA GLU A 360 -13.62 -6.88 -2.88
C GLU A 360 -13.62 -8.32 -3.39
N VAL A 361 -12.49 -9.02 -3.25
CA VAL A 361 -12.24 -10.35 -3.82
C VAL A 361 -11.88 -11.33 -2.72
N PRO A 362 -12.64 -12.41 -2.50
CA PRO A 362 -12.31 -13.45 -1.54
C PRO A 362 -10.98 -14.12 -1.87
N ILE A 363 -10.06 -14.18 -0.92
CA ILE A 363 -8.75 -14.83 -1.06
C ILE A 363 -8.52 -15.88 0.03
N GLY A 364 -7.70 -16.88 -0.27
CA GLY A 364 -7.20 -17.81 0.73
C GLY A 364 -6.21 -17.10 1.66
N TRP A 365 -6.30 -17.41 2.96
CA TRP A 365 -5.45 -16.83 3.98
C TRP A 365 -5.16 -17.86 5.07
N LYS A 366 -3.92 -17.88 5.58
CA LYS A 366 -3.51 -18.70 6.70
C LYS A 366 -2.69 -17.87 7.68
N GLU A 367 -2.94 -18.06 8.98
CA GLU A 367 -2.16 -17.37 10.00
C GLU A 367 -0.72 -17.86 9.99
N VAL A 368 0.24 -16.92 9.93
CA VAL A 368 1.67 -17.18 10.03
C VAL A 368 2.17 -16.63 11.36
N LEU A 369 2.90 -17.45 12.10
CA LEU A 369 3.49 -17.04 13.38
C LEU A 369 4.53 -15.91 13.18
N GLY A 370 4.75 -15.11 14.24
CA GLY A 370 5.74 -14.03 14.20
C GLY A 370 5.16 -12.66 13.78
N SER A 371 3.84 -12.45 13.91
CA SER A 371 3.24 -11.13 13.71
C SER A 371 3.87 -10.11 14.67
N LYS A 372 4.26 -8.96 14.11
CA LYS A 372 4.86 -7.82 14.86
C LYS A 372 3.82 -6.83 15.35
N LEU A 373 2.54 -7.11 15.12
CA LEU A 373 1.42 -6.24 15.46
C LEU A 373 1.11 -6.33 16.97
N ASN A 374 1.23 -5.19 17.65
CA ASN A 374 0.70 -5.06 19.02
C ASN A 374 -0.79 -4.72 18.94
N VAL A 375 -1.65 -5.72 19.20
CA VAL A 375 -3.09 -5.63 18.95
C VAL A 375 -3.74 -4.39 19.59
N ILE A 376 -3.39 -4.06 20.83
CA ILE A 376 -4.02 -2.92 21.54
C ILE A 376 -3.44 -1.59 21.03
N LYS A 377 -2.11 -1.45 21.08
CA LYS A 377 -1.43 -0.21 20.69
C LYS A 377 -1.73 0.17 19.24
N ASP A 378 -1.63 -0.81 18.35
CA ASP A 378 -1.82 -0.56 16.91
C ASP A 378 -3.31 -0.32 16.58
N SER A 379 -4.26 -0.99 17.26
CA SER A 379 -5.70 -0.70 17.07
C SER A 379 -6.06 0.73 17.50
N ILE A 380 -5.54 1.20 18.63
CA ILE A 380 -5.74 2.59 19.06
C ILE A 380 -5.07 3.55 18.09
N GLY A 381 -3.82 3.27 17.69
CA GLY A 381 -3.10 4.07 16.71
C GLY A 381 -3.81 4.17 15.37
N MET A 382 -4.40 3.08 14.89
CA MET A 382 -5.21 3.07 13.67
C MET A 382 -6.48 3.90 13.80
N ALA A 383 -7.20 3.81 14.94
CA ALA A 383 -8.42 4.60 15.16
C ALA A 383 -8.09 6.11 15.21
N VAL A 384 -7.05 6.49 15.93
CA VAL A 384 -6.57 7.88 15.99
C VAL A 384 -6.10 8.34 14.61
N GLY A 385 -5.32 7.52 13.91
CA GLY A 385 -4.86 7.82 12.54
C GLY A 385 -6.02 8.03 11.57
N LEU A 386 -7.08 7.20 11.64
CA LEU A 386 -8.27 7.35 10.82
C LEU A 386 -9.03 8.66 11.13
N ALA A 387 -9.17 8.99 12.40
CA ALA A 387 -9.80 10.25 12.83
C ALA A 387 -8.98 11.46 12.31
N MET A 388 -7.65 11.42 12.45
CA MET A 388 -6.76 12.46 11.93
C MET A 388 -6.88 12.62 10.41
N LEU A 389 -6.84 11.51 9.66
CA LEU A 389 -7.04 11.52 8.20
C LEU A 389 -8.38 12.19 7.85
N ARG A 390 -9.47 11.77 8.50
CA ARG A 390 -10.80 12.33 8.22
C ARG A 390 -10.89 13.82 8.50
N ILE A 391 -10.33 14.25 9.62
CA ILE A 391 -10.33 15.68 10.01
C ILE A 391 -9.45 16.49 9.04
N CYS A 392 -8.24 16.02 8.74
CA CYS A 392 -7.31 16.73 7.86
C CYS A 392 -7.86 16.87 6.43
N TRP A 393 -8.48 15.83 5.89
CA TRP A 393 -9.16 15.90 4.59
C TRP A 393 -10.42 16.77 4.65
N GLY A 394 -11.21 16.69 5.73
CA GLY A 394 -12.44 17.45 5.91
C GLY A 394 -12.23 18.95 6.08
N LEU A 395 -11.15 19.34 6.72
CA LEU A 395 -10.76 20.75 6.93
C LEU A 395 -9.87 21.33 5.82
N GLY A 396 -9.55 20.53 4.78
CA GLY A 396 -8.71 20.97 3.67
C GLY A 396 -7.24 21.20 4.06
N ILE A 397 -6.76 20.59 5.16
CA ILE A 397 -5.33 20.54 5.52
C ILE A 397 -4.60 19.69 4.48
N TYR A 398 -5.14 18.51 4.17
CA TYR A 398 -4.72 17.71 3.03
C TYR A 398 -5.47 18.16 1.79
N LYS A 399 -4.75 18.40 0.72
CA LYS A 399 -5.31 18.87 -0.56
C LYS A 399 -4.98 17.88 -1.67
N LYS A 400 -5.93 17.70 -2.57
CA LYS A 400 -5.67 17.26 -3.93
C LYS A 400 -5.53 18.53 -4.73
N ASP A 401 -4.31 18.90 -5.07
CA ASP A 401 -4.06 20.15 -5.82
C ASP A 401 -4.76 20.17 -7.17
#